data_d3bcc2f42f5656bbf84b052617875de6
#
_entry.id   d3bcc2f42f5656bbf84b052617875de6
#
_cell.length_a   1.000
_cell.length_b   1.000
_cell.length_c   1.000
_cell.angle_alpha   90.00
_cell.angle_beta   90.00
_cell.angle_gamma   90.00
#
_symmetry.space_group_name_H-M   'P 1'
#
loop_
_entity.id
_entity.type
_entity.pdbx_description
1 polymer ?
#
loop_
_entity_poly.entity_id
_entity_poly.type
_entity_poly.pdbx_seq_one_letter_code
_entity_poly.pdbx_strand_id
1 'polypeptide(L)'
;MAKAKTVFFCTNCGNESPKWQGRCPACGAWNTYEEHIEKPTLPGKAKSSPVGQSRKPQRIQDVTTDGEIRFSTGMGELDRVLGGGAVAGSLVLVGGAPGIGKSTLLLQICNSLCAGRSVLYVSGEESERQLKLRAQRLGVAPESLYILSETRLSDILEAVEELKPDILMIDSIQTLYREENDSSPGSVSQVKDCTMTMMHLSKSQGITVFVVGHINKDGNIAGPKVLEHMVDCVLYFEGDPNSSYRLLRAAKNRFGSTNEIGVFEMMESGLEDVRRLV
;
A
#
# COMPACT_ATOMS: atom_id res chain seq x y z
N MET A 1 -14.93 -16.12 32.98
CA MET A 1 -14.06 -14.96 32.61
C MET A 1 -12.94 -15.50 31.70
N ALA A 2 -12.97 -15.18 30.42
CA ALA A 2 -11.88 -15.56 29.51
C ALA A 2 -10.64 -14.76 29.88
N LYS A 3 -9.49 -15.42 30.07
CA LYS A 3 -8.22 -14.76 30.38
C LYS A 3 -7.71 -14.07 29.10
N ALA A 4 -7.27 -12.82 29.25
CA ALA A 4 -6.53 -12.11 28.21
C ALA A 4 -5.33 -12.95 27.78
N LYS A 5 -5.13 -13.12 26.48
CA LYS A 5 -4.00 -13.88 25.93
C LYS A 5 -2.93 -12.88 25.50
N THR A 6 -1.77 -12.98 26.13
CA THR A 6 -0.61 -12.20 25.75
C THR A 6 0.11 -12.89 24.59
N VAL A 7 0.34 -12.15 23.52
CA VAL A 7 1.12 -12.57 22.34
C VAL A 7 2.26 -11.57 22.15
N PHE A 8 3.42 -12.06 21.76
CA PHE A 8 4.58 -11.23 21.48
C PHE A 8 4.86 -11.22 19.97
N PHE A 9 5.04 -10.03 19.40
CA PHE A 9 5.34 -9.84 17.97
C PHE A 9 6.77 -9.36 17.78
N CYS A 10 7.47 -9.97 16.84
CA CYS A 10 8.76 -9.48 16.41
C CYS A 10 8.60 -8.21 15.56
N THR A 11 9.11 -7.07 16.01
CA THR A 11 9.02 -5.78 15.29
C THR A 11 9.77 -5.78 13.95
N ASN A 12 10.71 -6.72 13.74
CA ASN A 12 11.46 -6.82 12.50
C ASN A 12 10.77 -7.67 11.42
N CYS A 13 10.07 -8.76 11.78
CA CYS A 13 9.50 -9.68 10.80
C CYS A 13 8.05 -10.07 11.05
N GLY A 14 7.43 -9.58 12.14
CA GLY A 14 6.04 -9.87 12.49
C GLY A 14 5.80 -11.30 13.00
N ASN A 15 6.86 -12.09 13.26
CA ASN A 15 6.70 -13.43 13.80
C ASN A 15 6.05 -13.39 15.18
N GLU A 16 5.00 -14.20 15.37
CA GLU A 16 4.24 -14.28 16.61
C GLU A 16 4.79 -15.37 17.54
N SER A 17 4.84 -15.05 18.84
CA SER A 17 5.24 -16.00 19.87
C SER A 17 4.36 -15.85 21.11
N PRO A 18 3.97 -16.97 21.78
CA PRO A 18 3.23 -16.91 23.04
C PRO A 18 4.09 -16.46 24.21
N LYS A 19 5.40 -16.30 24.01
CA LYS A 19 6.37 -15.87 25.03
C LYS A 19 7.39 -14.94 24.42
N TRP A 20 7.87 -13.99 25.23
CA TRP A 20 8.99 -13.16 24.84
C TRP A 20 10.24 -14.00 24.58
N GLN A 21 10.95 -13.69 23.51
CA GLN A 21 12.21 -14.36 23.14
C GLN A 21 13.26 -13.32 22.84
N GLY A 22 14.45 -13.49 23.39
CA GLY A 22 15.59 -12.57 23.19
C GLY A 22 16.04 -12.52 21.72
N ARG A 23 15.84 -13.60 20.96
CA ARG A 23 16.14 -13.71 19.53
C ARG A 23 14.95 -14.26 18.76
N CYS A 24 14.57 -13.59 17.70
CA CYS A 24 13.50 -14.06 16.84
C CYS A 24 13.91 -15.31 16.04
N PRO A 25 13.21 -16.43 16.13
CA PRO A 25 13.56 -17.66 15.39
C PRO A 25 13.35 -17.54 13.87
N ALA A 26 12.48 -16.61 13.43
CA ALA A 26 12.17 -16.44 12.02
C ALA A 26 13.18 -15.55 11.27
N CYS A 27 13.62 -14.42 11.89
CA CYS A 27 14.53 -13.47 11.23
C CYS A 27 15.90 -13.34 11.90
N GLY A 28 16.09 -13.97 13.06
CA GLY A 28 17.37 -13.95 13.80
C GLY A 28 17.65 -12.64 14.54
N ALA A 29 16.80 -11.62 14.46
CA ALA A 29 16.98 -10.34 15.14
C ALA A 29 16.88 -10.48 16.67
N TRP A 30 17.69 -9.68 17.40
CA TRP A 30 17.73 -9.69 18.84
C TRP A 30 16.86 -8.57 19.43
N ASN A 31 16.22 -8.85 20.57
CA ASN A 31 15.40 -7.89 21.36
C ASN A 31 14.32 -7.17 20.55
N THR A 32 13.66 -7.90 19.63
CA THR A 32 12.66 -7.34 18.71
C THR A 32 11.22 -7.77 19.05
N TYR A 33 10.99 -8.43 20.19
CA TYR A 33 9.65 -8.81 20.59
C TYR A 33 9.00 -7.73 21.46
N GLU A 34 7.82 -7.28 21.04
CA GLU A 34 6.91 -6.43 21.79
C GLU A 34 5.68 -7.21 22.26
N GLU A 35 5.23 -6.90 23.48
CA GLU A 35 4.07 -7.53 24.09
C GLU A 35 2.77 -6.95 23.55
N HIS A 36 1.86 -7.82 23.15
CA HIS A 36 0.50 -7.46 22.77
C HIS A 36 -0.52 -8.27 23.57
N ILE A 37 -1.45 -7.58 24.24
CA ILE A 37 -2.48 -8.21 25.05
C ILE A 37 -3.76 -8.29 24.22
N GLU A 38 -4.08 -9.49 23.72
CA GLU A 38 -5.38 -9.75 23.12
C GLU A 38 -6.47 -9.74 24.20
N LYS A 39 -7.32 -8.71 24.23
CA LYS A 39 -8.53 -8.73 25.05
C LYS A 39 -9.50 -9.76 24.48
N PRO A 40 -10.09 -10.62 25.33
CA PRO A 40 -11.11 -11.54 24.87
C PRO A 40 -12.28 -10.74 24.31
N THR A 41 -12.53 -10.83 23.04
CA THR A 41 -13.78 -10.37 22.45
C THR A 41 -14.90 -11.22 23.05
N LEU A 42 -15.75 -10.60 23.86
CA LEU A 42 -17.03 -11.21 24.24
C LEU A 42 -17.77 -11.58 22.95
N PRO A 43 -18.49 -12.71 22.91
CA PRO A 43 -19.33 -13.06 21.78
C PRO A 43 -20.57 -12.15 21.78
N GLY A 44 -20.38 -10.88 21.53
CA GLY A 44 -21.39 -9.95 21.09
C GLY A 44 -21.56 -10.21 19.60
N LYS A 45 -22.80 -10.41 19.17
CA LYS A 45 -23.18 -10.60 17.77
C LYS A 45 -22.31 -9.74 16.88
N ALA A 46 -21.27 -10.35 16.32
CA ALA A 46 -20.59 -9.80 15.15
C ALA A 46 -21.71 -9.59 14.13
N LYS A 47 -22.03 -8.34 13.80
CA LYS A 47 -22.69 -8.05 12.55
C LYS A 47 -21.74 -8.65 11.53
N SER A 48 -22.12 -9.81 11.00
CA SER A 48 -21.43 -10.45 9.91
C SER A 48 -21.30 -9.39 8.83
N SER A 49 -20.10 -8.88 8.63
CA SER A 49 -19.73 -8.30 7.34
C SER A 49 -20.27 -9.25 6.29
N PRO A 50 -20.86 -8.79 5.19
CA PRO A 50 -21.38 -9.70 4.18
C PRO A 50 -20.23 -10.63 3.79
N VAL A 51 -20.33 -11.86 4.28
CA VAL A 51 -19.41 -12.96 3.93
C VAL A 51 -19.49 -13.03 2.43
N GLY A 52 -18.41 -12.65 1.76
CA GLY A 52 -18.29 -12.75 0.32
C GLY A 52 -18.77 -14.14 -0.08
N GLN A 53 -19.64 -14.21 -1.07
CA GLN A 53 -20.27 -15.45 -1.53
C GLN A 53 -19.22 -16.55 -1.53
N SER A 54 -19.48 -17.63 -0.81
CA SER A 54 -18.60 -18.80 -0.74
C SER A 54 -18.33 -19.27 -2.18
N ARG A 55 -17.17 -18.89 -2.71
CA ARG A 55 -16.78 -19.27 -4.06
C ARG A 55 -16.59 -20.77 -4.09
N LYS A 56 -17.36 -21.47 -4.91
CA LYS A 56 -17.18 -22.91 -5.11
C LYS A 56 -15.87 -23.14 -5.89
N PRO A 57 -15.14 -24.24 -5.60
CA PRO A 57 -14.00 -24.62 -6.44
C PRO A 57 -14.41 -24.72 -7.91
N GLN A 58 -13.61 -24.14 -8.78
CA GLN A 58 -13.78 -24.18 -10.23
C GLN A 58 -12.60 -24.87 -10.87
N ARG A 59 -12.80 -25.55 -11.99
CA ARG A 59 -11.68 -26.06 -12.78
C ARG A 59 -10.96 -24.87 -13.41
N ILE A 60 -9.65 -24.93 -13.51
CA ILE A 60 -8.87 -23.84 -14.11
C ILE A 60 -9.29 -23.50 -15.54
N GLN A 61 -9.76 -24.50 -16.28
CA GLN A 61 -10.26 -24.34 -17.66
C GLN A 61 -11.61 -23.61 -17.74
N ASP A 62 -12.39 -23.62 -16.65
CA ASP A 62 -13.72 -22.98 -16.57
C ASP A 62 -13.60 -21.53 -16.05
N VAL A 63 -12.39 -21.11 -15.62
CA VAL A 63 -12.13 -19.72 -15.23
C VAL A 63 -11.95 -18.90 -16.49
N THR A 64 -12.94 -18.08 -16.79
CA THR A 64 -12.83 -17.09 -17.87
C THR A 64 -11.83 -16.02 -17.45
N THR A 65 -10.74 -15.94 -18.16
CA THR A 65 -9.81 -14.80 -18.07
C THR A 65 -10.24 -13.80 -19.15
N ASP A 66 -11.05 -12.85 -18.79
CA ASP A 66 -11.18 -11.62 -19.58
C ASP A 66 -9.86 -10.85 -19.45
N GLY A 67 -8.81 -11.35 -20.06
CA GLY A 67 -7.43 -10.87 -20.06
C GLY A 67 -6.98 -10.07 -18.83
N GLU A 68 -5.72 -10.16 -18.49
CA GLU A 68 -5.12 -9.30 -17.48
C GLU A 68 -5.31 -7.84 -17.92
N ILE A 69 -6.29 -7.12 -17.35
CA ILE A 69 -6.57 -5.75 -17.73
C ILE A 69 -5.48 -4.87 -17.15
N ARG A 70 -4.46 -4.61 -17.96
CA ARG A 70 -3.43 -3.63 -17.66
C ARG A 70 -3.86 -2.26 -18.12
N PHE A 71 -3.46 -1.25 -17.38
CA PHE A 71 -3.65 0.14 -17.76
C PHE A 71 -2.39 0.95 -17.48
N SER A 72 -2.13 1.91 -18.36
CA SER A 72 -0.99 2.81 -18.22
C SER A 72 -1.18 3.74 -17.03
N THR A 73 -0.09 3.98 -16.31
CA THR A 73 0.00 5.00 -15.25
C THR A 73 0.26 6.40 -15.82
N GLY A 74 0.58 6.49 -17.12
CA GLY A 74 0.98 7.73 -17.79
C GLY A 74 2.46 8.07 -17.64
N MET A 75 3.23 7.27 -16.90
CA MET A 75 4.67 7.40 -16.77
C MET A 75 5.34 6.14 -17.34
N GLY A 76 6.10 6.30 -18.42
CA GLY A 76 6.66 5.17 -19.17
C GLY A 76 7.63 4.34 -18.35
N GLU A 77 8.44 4.97 -17.52
CA GLU A 77 9.39 4.29 -16.65
C GLU A 77 8.67 3.49 -15.54
N LEU A 78 7.58 4.00 -14.98
CA LEU A 78 6.76 3.26 -14.03
C LEU A 78 6.05 2.09 -14.71
N ASP A 79 5.45 2.30 -15.87
CA ASP A 79 4.78 1.25 -16.63
C ASP A 79 5.75 0.12 -16.99
N ARG A 80 6.98 0.46 -17.37
CA ARG A 80 8.03 -0.52 -17.67
C ARG A 80 8.37 -1.38 -16.45
N VAL A 81 8.58 -0.77 -15.29
CA VAL A 81 8.87 -1.49 -14.03
C VAL A 81 7.69 -2.35 -13.58
N LEU A 82 6.46 -1.90 -13.83
CA LEU A 82 5.25 -2.69 -13.56
C LEU A 82 5.04 -3.84 -14.55
N GLY A 83 5.81 -3.88 -15.66
CA GLY A 83 5.68 -4.91 -16.69
C GLY A 83 4.61 -4.59 -17.72
N GLY A 84 4.46 -3.30 -18.07
CA GLY A 84 3.52 -2.78 -19.06
C GLY A 84 2.30 -2.06 -18.48
N GLY A 85 2.40 -1.60 -17.24
CA GLY A 85 1.34 -0.85 -16.57
C GLY A 85 0.76 -1.56 -15.34
N ALA A 86 -0.14 -0.89 -14.64
CA ALA A 86 -0.80 -1.42 -13.45
C ALA A 86 -1.85 -2.46 -13.83
N VAL A 87 -2.00 -3.49 -12.99
CA VAL A 87 -2.98 -4.56 -13.19
C VAL A 87 -4.23 -4.26 -12.36
N ALA A 88 -5.41 -4.34 -12.97
CA ALA A 88 -6.68 -4.14 -12.28
C ALA A 88 -6.85 -5.12 -11.11
N GLY A 89 -7.33 -4.61 -9.96
CA GLY A 89 -7.50 -5.42 -8.75
C GLY A 89 -6.18 -5.89 -8.12
N SER A 90 -5.07 -5.21 -8.40
CA SER A 90 -3.78 -5.47 -7.76
C SER A 90 -3.55 -4.56 -6.55
N LEU A 91 -2.71 -5.03 -5.63
CA LEU A 91 -2.19 -4.26 -4.49
C LEU A 91 -0.70 -4.00 -4.69
N VAL A 92 -0.35 -2.73 -4.89
CA VAL A 92 1.02 -2.25 -5.17
C VAL A 92 1.54 -1.47 -3.98
N LEU A 93 2.68 -1.87 -3.43
CA LEU A 93 3.38 -1.16 -2.37
C LEU A 93 4.52 -0.33 -2.96
N VAL A 94 4.54 0.96 -2.69
CA VAL A 94 5.62 1.89 -3.05
C VAL A 94 6.40 2.25 -1.79
N GLY A 95 7.54 1.61 -1.61
CA GLY A 95 8.46 1.84 -0.49
C GLY A 95 9.56 2.84 -0.84
N GLY A 96 10.11 3.51 0.16
CA GLY A 96 11.25 4.44 -0.02
C GLY A 96 11.44 5.35 1.17
N ALA A 97 12.61 6.00 1.23
CA ALA A 97 12.92 6.97 2.27
C ALA A 97 11.91 8.13 2.31
N PRO A 98 11.69 8.77 3.47
CA PRO A 98 10.93 10.02 3.54
C PRO A 98 11.51 11.07 2.59
N GLY A 99 10.65 11.84 1.91
CA GLY A 99 11.07 12.90 0.99
C GLY A 99 11.62 12.44 -0.37
N ILE A 100 11.69 11.13 -0.67
CA ILE A 100 12.25 10.62 -1.94
C ILE A 100 11.38 10.92 -3.16
N GLY A 101 10.08 11.20 -2.98
CA GLY A 101 9.15 11.52 -4.07
C GLY A 101 7.97 10.55 -4.23
N LYS A 102 7.73 9.63 -3.27
CA LYS A 102 6.62 8.64 -3.35
C LYS A 102 5.25 9.30 -3.53
N SER A 103 4.91 10.24 -2.66
CA SER A 103 3.64 10.98 -2.72
C SER A 103 3.52 11.82 -3.99
N THR A 104 4.65 12.34 -4.51
CA THR A 104 4.71 13.06 -5.79
C THR A 104 4.38 12.11 -6.94
N LEU A 105 5.01 10.93 -6.97
CA LEU A 105 4.73 9.90 -7.97
C LEU A 105 3.24 9.53 -7.99
N LEU A 106 2.68 9.19 -6.82
CA LEU A 106 1.29 8.76 -6.72
C LEU A 106 0.33 9.87 -7.18
N LEU A 107 0.59 11.11 -6.78
CA LEU A 107 -0.29 12.21 -7.17
C LEU A 107 -0.19 12.53 -8.68
N GLN A 108 1.01 12.47 -9.27
CA GLN A 108 1.18 12.70 -10.72
C GLN A 108 0.48 11.64 -11.57
N ILE A 109 0.57 10.35 -11.20
CA ILE A 109 -0.10 9.30 -11.98
C ILE A 109 -1.63 9.40 -11.92
N CYS A 110 -2.20 10.06 -10.90
CA CYS A 110 -3.65 10.29 -10.83
C CYS A 110 -4.17 11.02 -12.07
N ASN A 111 -3.37 11.89 -12.68
CA ASN A 111 -3.77 12.62 -13.89
C ASN A 111 -4.14 11.68 -15.04
N SER A 112 -3.32 10.68 -15.28
CA SER A 112 -3.55 9.68 -16.32
C SER A 112 -4.55 8.60 -15.90
N LEU A 113 -4.50 8.18 -14.63
CA LEU A 113 -5.37 7.15 -14.09
C LEU A 113 -6.85 7.58 -14.08
N CYS A 114 -7.10 8.87 -13.90
CA CYS A 114 -8.44 9.46 -13.95
C CYS A 114 -9.06 9.51 -15.37
N ALA A 115 -8.31 9.17 -16.40
CA ALA A 115 -8.86 9.03 -17.74
C ALA A 115 -9.78 7.81 -17.85
N GLY A 116 -11.05 8.01 -17.53
CA GLY A 116 -12.08 6.97 -17.55
C GLY A 116 -12.16 6.09 -16.28
N ARG A 117 -11.52 6.50 -15.18
CA ARG A 117 -11.58 5.83 -13.87
C ARG A 117 -11.76 6.85 -12.76
N SER A 118 -12.39 6.42 -11.68
CA SER A 118 -12.46 7.19 -10.43
C SER A 118 -11.32 6.82 -9.51
N VAL A 119 -10.65 7.82 -8.96
CA VAL A 119 -9.52 7.65 -8.04
C VAL A 119 -9.86 8.30 -6.70
N LEU A 120 -9.72 7.53 -5.61
CA LEU A 120 -9.76 8.07 -4.25
C LEU A 120 -8.34 8.12 -3.70
N TYR A 121 -7.86 9.33 -3.39
CA TYR A 121 -6.57 9.56 -2.75
C TYR A 121 -6.77 9.84 -1.27
N VAL A 122 -6.34 8.92 -0.43
CA VAL A 122 -6.39 9.04 1.03
C VAL A 122 -5.02 9.45 1.55
N SER A 123 -4.96 10.54 2.30
CA SER A 123 -3.76 11.00 2.98
C SER A 123 -3.96 11.00 4.48
N GLY A 124 -3.07 10.33 5.20
CA GLY A 124 -2.99 10.42 6.65
C GLY A 124 -1.95 11.43 7.15
N GLU A 125 -1.22 12.10 6.25
CA GLU A 125 -0.14 13.03 6.62
C GLU A 125 -0.44 14.48 6.22
N GLU A 126 -1.22 14.68 5.16
CA GLU A 126 -1.52 16.01 4.63
C GLU A 126 -3.02 16.31 4.65
N SER A 127 -3.35 17.54 4.96
CA SER A 127 -4.72 18.06 4.81
C SER A 127 -5.11 18.21 3.34
N GLU A 128 -6.42 18.24 3.06
CA GLU A 128 -6.94 18.43 1.69
C GLU A 128 -6.39 19.72 1.05
N ARG A 129 -6.21 20.79 1.84
CA ARG A 129 -5.62 22.04 1.36
C ARG A 129 -4.17 21.86 0.91
N GLN A 130 -3.37 21.12 1.67
CA GLN A 130 -1.96 20.85 1.32
C GLN A 130 -1.88 19.97 0.07
N LEU A 131 -2.71 18.93 -0.02
CA LEU A 131 -2.84 18.09 -1.21
C LEU A 131 -3.25 18.93 -2.43
N LYS A 132 -4.22 19.83 -2.29
CA LYS A 132 -4.66 20.71 -3.38
C LYS A 132 -3.53 21.61 -3.88
N LEU A 133 -2.75 22.22 -2.98
CA LEU A 133 -1.61 23.05 -3.33
C LEU A 133 -0.52 22.24 -4.05
N ARG A 134 -0.26 21.00 -3.58
CA ARG A 134 0.68 20.09 -4.23
C ARG A 134 0.19 19.71 -5.62
N ALA A 135 -1.09 19.31 -5.76
CA ALA A 135 -1.70 18.98 -7.03
C ALA A 135 -1.59 20.13 -8.05
N GLN A 136 -1.87 21.37 -7.61
CA GLN A 136 -1.73 22.55 -8.45
C GLN A 136 -0.29 22.75 -8.95
N ARG A 137 0.71 22.58 -8.07
CA ARG A 137 2.14 22.67 -8.45
C ARG A 137 2.52 21.63 -9.48
N LEU A 138 1.96 20.41 -9.37
CA LEU A 138 2.23 19.29 -10.27
C LEU A 138 1.34 19.29 -11.53
N GLY A 139 0.47 20.27 -11.70
CA GLY A 139 -0.47 20.30 -12.82
C GLY A 139 -1.52 19.19 -12.78
N VAL A 140 -1.83 18.65 -11.60
CA VAL A 140 -2.81 17.56 -11.41
C VAL A 140 -4.16 18.15 -11.03
N ALA A 141 -5.15 18.04 -11.92
CA ALA A 141 -6.49 18.56 -11.68
C ALA A 141 -7.58 17.77 -12.44
N PRO A 142 -7.59 16.43 -12.45
CA PRO A 142 -8.65 15.68 -13.12
C PRO A 142 -9.95 15.73 -12.30
N GLU A 143 -11.08 15.72 -12.98
CA GLU A 143 -12.41 15.77 -12.36
C GLU A 143 -12.75 14.52 -11.52
N SER A 144 -12.19 13.36 -11.89
CA SER A 144 -12.46 12.07 -11.25
C SER A 144 -11.49 11.76 -10.09
N LEU A 145 -10.70 12.73 -9.63
CA LEU A 145 -9.83 12.60 -8.47
C LEU A 145 -10.53 13.13 -7.21
N TYR A 146 -10.80 12.23 -6.29
CA TYR A 146 -11.35 12.53 -4.97
C TYR A 146 -10.24 12.45 -3.94
N ILE A 147 -10.21 13.38 -2.99
CA ILE A 147 -9.21 13.43 -1.91
C ILE A 147 -9.90 13.31 -0.56
N LEU A 148 -9.29 12.57 0.36
CA LEU A 148 -9.77 12.37 1.73
C LEU A 148 -8.58 12.45 2.69
N SER A 149 -8.64 13.35 3.67
CA SER A 149 -7.66 13.43 4.76
C SER A 149 -8.20 12.68 5.97
N GLU A 150 -7.87 11.39 6.08
CA GLU A 150 -8.36 10.52 7.14
C GLU A 150 -7.35 9.42 7.47
N THR A 151 -7.32 9.01 8.73
CA THR A 151 -6.43 7.96 9.25
C THR A 151 -7.19 6.76 9.81
N ARG A 152 -8.47 6.94 10.13
CA ARG A 152 -9.33 5.90 10.66
C ARG A 152 -9.83 4.99 9.53
N LEU A 153 -9.50 3.71 9.65
CA LEU A 153 -9.79 2.73 8.59
C LEU A 153 -11.30 2.58 8.34
N SER A 154 -12.16 2.65 9.39
CA SER A 154 -13.62 2.58 9.24
C SER A 154 -14.18 3.66 8.34
N ASP A 155 -13.72 4.90 8.50
CA ASP A 155 -14.22 6.06 7.75
C ASP A 155 -13.72 6.03 6.29
N ILE A 156 -12.49 5.53 6.08
CA ILE A 156 -11.96 5.27 4.74
C ILE A 156 -12.81 4.21 4.01
N LEU A 157 -13.19 3.13 4.71
CA LEU A 157 -14.03 2.08 4.12
C LEU A 157 -15.42 2.57 3.78
N GLU A 158 -16.01 3.45 4.61
CA GLU A 158 -17.29 4.10 4.34
C GLU A 158 -17.20 4.94 3.06
N ALA A 159 -16.16 5.77 2.93
CA ALA A 159 -15.93 6.55 1.71
C ALA A 159 -15.71 5.68 0.47
N VAL A 160 -15.02 4.55 0.59
CA VAL A 160 -14.84 3.58 -0.51
C VAL A 160 -16.18 2.95 -0.90
N GLU A 161 -17.06 2.63 0.07
CA GLU A 161 -18.36 2.02 -0.19
C GLU A 161 -19.33 3.01 -0.87
N GLU A 162 -19.27 4.29 -0.50
CA GLU A 162 -20.07 5.35 -1.12
C GLU A 162 -19.60 5.70 -2.54
N LEU A 163 -18.28 5.92 -2.70
CA LEU A 163 -17.70 6.39 -3.95
C LEU A 163 -17.53 5.25 -4.97
N LYS A 164 -17.23 4.04 -4.49
CA LYS A 164 -16.86 2.86 -5.30
C LYS A 164 -15.75 3.17 -6.32
N PRO A 165 -14.59 3.63 -5.84
CA PRO A 165 -13.52 4.03 -6.74
C PRO A 165 -12.93 2.81 -7.48
N ASP A 166 -12.47 3.03 -8.71
CA ASP A 166 -11.70 2.02 -9.45
C ASP A 166 -10.29 1.85 -8.88
N ILE A 167 -9.74 2.95 -8.34
CA ILE A 167 -8.38 3.01 -7.81
C ILE A 167 -8.39 3.72 -6.45
N LEU A 168 -7.67 3.13 -5.49
CA LEU A 168 -7.47 3.67 -4.15
C LEU A 168 -5.97 3.93 -3.93
N MET A 169 -5.62 5.17 -3.56
CA MET A 169 -4.27 5.57 -3.16
C MET A 169 -4.23 5.78 -1.65
N ILE A 170 -3.27 5.17 -0.96
CA ILE A 170 -3.06 5.31 0.49
C ILE A 170 -1.68 5.92 0.74
N ASP A 171 -1.64 7.11 1.32
CA ASP A 171 -0.43 7.85 1.63
C ASP A 171 -0.44 8.37 3.09
N SER A 172 0.10 7.62 4.04
CA SER A 172 0.80 6.34 4.00
C SER A 172 0.09 5.26 4.82
N ILE A 173 0.48 3.99 4.64
CA ILE A 173 -0.10 2.88 5.41
C ILE A 173 0.22 2.97 6.91
N GLN A 174 1.32 3.62 7.28
CA GLN A 174 1.75 3.78 8.65
C GLN A 174 0.86 4.75 9.45
N THR A 175 0.14 5.63 8.79
CA THR A 175 -0.76 6.58 9.45
C THR A 175 -2.12 6.00 9.72
N LEU A 176 -2.50 4.93 9.00
CA LEU A 176 -3.79 4.29 9.17
C LEU A 176 -3.87 3.46 10.45
N TYR A 177 -5.04 3.44 11.06
CA TYR A 177 -5.32 2.60 12.21
C TYR A 177 -6.76 2.07 12.21
N ARG A 178 -6.90 0.92 12.85
CA ARG A 178 -8.17 0.28 13.15
C ARG A 178 -8.46 0.46 14.64
N GLU A 179 -9.64 0.97 15.00
CA GLU A 179 -10.00 1.26 16.39
C GLU A 179 -10.07 0.00 17.26
N GLU A 180 -10.45 -1.14 16.67
CA GLU A 180 -10.53 -2.40 17.42
C GLU A 180 -9.17 -3.02 17.75
N ASN A 181 -8.09 -2.50 17.17
CA ASN A 181 -6.72 -2.92 17.44
C ASN A 181 -6.09 -1.94 18.43
N ASP A 182 -5.87 -2.36 19.67
CA ASP A 182 -5.34 -1.54 20.77
C ASP A 182 -3.88 -1.07 20.56
N SER A 183 -3.20 -1.54 19.51
CA SER A 183 -1.82 -1.12 19.19
C SER A 183 -1.78 0.30 18.66
N SER A 184 -0.69 1.02 18.90
CA SER A 184 -0.49 2.37 18.40
C SER A 184 -0.51 2.42 16.86
N PRO A 185 -1.00 3.49 16.23
CA PRO A 185 -0.83 3.73 14.81
C PRO A 185 0.64 3.59 14.38
N GLY A 186 0.87 3.01 13.20
CA GLY A 186 2.22 2.73 12.70
C GLY A 186 2.91 1.49 13.28
N SER A 187 2.32 0.86 14.31
CA SER A 187 2.81 -0.43 14.79
C SER A 187 2.65 -1.52 13.74
N VAL A 188 3.46 -2.57 13.84
CA VAL A 188 3.43 -3.72 12.94
C VAL A 188 2.04 -4.35 12.86
N SER A 189 1.36 -4.47 14.00
CA SER A 189 0.00 -5.03 14.08
C SER A 189 -1.01 -4.19 13.31
N GLN A 190 -1.03 -2.87 13.52
CA GLN A 190 -1.92 -1.95 12.83
C GLN A 190 -1.66 -1.94 11.31
N VAL A 191 -0.39 -1.84 10.91
CA VAL A 191 0.01 -1.83 9.50
C VAL A 191 -0.37 -3.13 8.80
N LYS A 192 -0.21 -4.28 9.46
CA LYS A 192 -0.64 -5.58 8.95
C LYS A 192 -2.16 -5.64 8.75
N ASP A 193 -2.94 -5.23 9.76
CA ASP A 193 -4.41 -5.25 9.70
C ASP A 193 -4.95 -4.32 8.60
N CYS A 194 -4.42 -3.10 8.51
CA CYS A 194 -4.79 -2.17 7.44
C CYS A 194 -4.45 -2.73 6.06
N THR A 195 -3.26 -3.34 5.90
CA THR A 195 -2.85 -3.96 4.63
C THR A 195 -3.71 -5.16 4.27
N MET A 196 -4.13 -5.98 5.24
CA MET A 196 -5.08 -7.09 4.98
C MET A 196 -6.42 -6.56 4.46
N THR A 197 -6.89 -5.45 4.98
CA THR A 197 -8.12 -4.81 4.48
C THR A 197 -7.94 -4.30 3.05
N MET A 198 -6.81 -3.65 2.73
CA MET A 198 -6.49 -3.21 1.36
C MET A 198 -6.42 -4.40 0.39
N MET A 199 -5.81 -5.52 0.82
CA MET A 199 -5.77 -6.75 0.04
C MET A 199 -7.18 -7.31 -0.21
N HIS A 200 -8.05 -7.25 0.79
CA HIS A 200 -9.44 -7.68 0.64
C HIS A 200 -10.19 -6.81 -0.39
N LEU A 201 -10.10 -5.48 -0.30
CA LEU A 201 -10.68 -4.56 -1.28
C LEU A 201 -10.19 -4.89 -2.70
N SER A 202 -8.89 -5.07 -2.85
CA SER A 202 -8.28 -5.40 -4.14
C SER A 202 -8.83 -6.72 -4.72
N LYS A 203 -8.87 -7.80 -3.93
CA LYS A 203 -9.22 -9.14 -4.41
C LYS A 203 -10.71 -9.42 -4.48
N SER A 204 -11.52 -8.79 -3.62
CA SER A 204 -12.97 -9.04 -3.57
C SER A 204 -13.79 -8.03 -4.37
N GLN A 205 -13.35 -6.78 -4.42
CA GLN A 205 -14.07 -5.69 -5.10
C GLN A 205 -13.40 -5.27 -6.42
N GLY A 206 -12.20 -5.78 -6.73
CA GLY A 206 -11.48 -5.46 -7.95
C GLY A 206 -10.85 -4.05 -7.96
N ILE A 207 -10.80 -3.38 -6.80
CA ILE A 207 -10.20 -2.05 -6.68
C ILE A 207 -8.68 -2.18 -6.80
N THR A 208 -8.05 -1.40 -7.66
CA THR A 208 -6.59 -1.33 -7.72
C THR A 208 -6.07 -0.43 -6.61
N VAL A 209 -5.20 -0.96 -5.75
CA VAL A 209 -4.74 -0.22 -4.58
C VAL A 209 -3.24 0.06 -4.67
N PHE A 210 -2.87 1.33 -4.55
CA PHE A 210 -1.48 1.78 -4.36
C PHE A 210 -1.30 2.23 -2.93
N VAL A 211 -0.27 1.72 -2.28
CA VAL A 211 0.03 2.01 -0.87
C VAL A 211 1.44 2.54 -0.74
N VAL A 212 1.60 3.69 -0.11
CA VAL A 212 2.91 4.22 0.27
C VAL A 212 3.35 3.61 1.59
N GLY A 213 4.61 3.16 1.63
CA GLY A 213 5.29 2.71 2.84
C GLY A 213 6.62 3.44 3.04
N HIS A 214 6.89 3.88 4.28
CA HIS A 214 8.19 4.46 4.62
C HIS A 214 9.20 3.36 4.97
N ILE A 215 10.45 3.53 4.55
CA ILE A 215 11.57 2.63 4.86
C ILE A 215 12.39 3.26 5.98
N ASN A 216 12.85 2.45 6.92
CA ASN A 216 13.81 2.83 7.94
C ASN A 216 15.20 3.08 7.32
N LYS A 217 16.10 3.77 8.06
CA LYS A 217 17.49 4.05 7.64
C LYS A 217 18.27 2.79 7.24
N ASP A 218 17.87 1.62 7.72
CA ASP A 218 18.47 0.33 7.41
C ASP A 218 17.93 -0.30 6.10
N GLY A 219 17.16 0.45 5.30
CA GLY A 219 16.57 -0.02 4.04
C GLY A 219 15.40 -0.99 4.22
N ASN A 220 14.92 -1.21 5.45
CA ASN A 220 13.74 -2.01 5.72
C ASN A 220 12.52 -1.09 5.79
N ILE A 221 11.39 -1.54 5.24
CA ILE A 221 10.11 -0.85 5.46
C ILE A 221 9.90 -0.76 6.98
N ALA A 222 9.58 0.45 7.46
CA ALA A 222 9.16 0.66 8.85
C ALA A 222 7.79 -0.02 9.03
N GLY A 223 7.82 -1.23 9.49
CA GLY A 223 6.77 -2.22 9.43
C GLY A 223 7.28 -3.38 8.56
N PRO A 224 6.98 -4.61 8.92
CA PRO A 224 7.83 -5.74 8.63
C PRO A 224 7.86 -6.07 7.13
N LYS A 225 8.87 -6.82 6.71
CA LYS A 225 8.91 -7.64 5.49
C LYS A 225 7.60 -8.44 5.24
N VAL A 226 6.75 -8.52 6.26
CA VAL A 226 5.38 -9.07 6.19
C VAL A 226 4.55 -8.39 5.10
N LEU A 227 4.65 -7.08 4.91
CA LEU A 227 3.90 -6.38 3.86
C LEU A 227 4.29 -6.85 2.46
N GLU A 228 5.59 -7.12 2.25
CA GLU A 228 6.08 -7.60 0.97
C GLU A 228 5.44 -8.93 0.55
N HIS A 229 5.13 -9.79 1.52
CA HIS A 229 4.47 -11.06 1.26
C HIS A 229 2.98 -10.92 0.96
N MET A 230 2.33 -9.89 1.50
CA MET A 230 0.89 -9.66 1.38
C MET A 230 0.49 -9.00 0.05
N VAL A 231 1.37 -8.16 -0.51
CA VAL A 231 1.08 -7.39 -1.73
C VAL A 231 1.47 -8.14 -3.01
N ASP A 232 0.91 -7.73 -4.14
CA ASP A 232 1.21 -8.33 -5.44
C ASP A 232 2.50 -7.78 -6.06
N CYS A 233 2.75 -6.49 -5.86
CA CYS A 233 3.94 -5.80 -6.37
C CYS A 233 4.56 -4.95 -5.27
N VAL A 234 5.88 -4.97 -5.16
CA VAL A 234 6.68 -4.13 -4.27
C VAL A 234 7.64 -3.32 -5.10
N LEU A 235 7.51 -2.02 -5.06
CA LEU A 235 8.38 -1.07 -5.72
C LEU A 235 9.20 -0.32 -4.66
N TYR A 236 10.51 -0.26 -4.85
CA TYR A 236 11.40 0.55 -4.03
C TYR A 236 11.84 1.79 -4.81
N PHE A 237 11.59 2.94 -4.19
CA PHE A 237 12.00 4.24 -4.70
C PHE A 237 13.26 4.65 -3.97
N GLU A 238 14.37 4.74 -4.70
CA GLU A 238 15.72 4.97 -4.19
C GLU A 238 16.31 6.24 -4.83
N GLY A 239 17.27 6.86 -4.15
CA GLY A 239 18.01 8.00 -4.68
C GLY A 239 18.82 8.69 -3.61
N ASP A 240 19.83 9.42 -4.03
CA ASP A 240 20.61 10.31 -3.17
C ASP A 240 19.85 11.65 -3.02
N PRO A 241 19.70 12.19 -1.80
CA PRO A 241 19.09 13.52 -1.58
C PRO A 241 19.75 14.65 -2.36
N ASN A 242 21.05 14.52 -2.68
CA ASN A 242 21.83 15.50 -3.42
C ASN A 242 21.78 15.30 -4.94
N SER A 243 21.13 14.25 -5.43
CA SER A 243 20.95 13.99 -6.86
C SER A 243 19.53 14.32 -7.28
N SER A 244 19.35 14.84 -8.50
CA SER A 244 18.02 14.99 -9.11
C SER A 244 17.42 13.65 -9.53
N TYR A 245 18.25 12.63 -9.75
CA TYR A 245 17.79 11.33 -10.22
C TYR A 245 17.19 10.46 -9.11
N ARG A 246 16.13 9.73 -9.48
CA ARG A 246 15.46 8.75 -8.64
C ARG A 246 15.37 7.43 -9.40
N LEU A 247 15.61 6.34 -8.70
CA LEU A 247 15.52 4.98 -9.25
C LEU A 247 14.29 4.29 -8.66
N LEU A 248 13.53 3.62 -9.50
CA LEU A 248 12.41 2.79 -9.10
C LEU A 248 12.70 1.35 -9.50
N ARG A 249 12.64 0.44 -8.54
CA ARG A 249 12.95 -0.96 -8.76
C ARG A 249 11.86 -1.86 -8.18
N ALA A 250 11.45 -2.88 -8.94
CA ALA A 250 10.57 -3.91 -8.42
C ALA A 250 11.36 -4.93 -7.60
N ALA A 251 11.08 -5.03 -6.30
CA ALA A 251 11.60 -6.09 -5.44
C ALA A 251 10.73 -7.36 -5.53
N LYS A 252 9.44 -7.19 -5.89
CA LYS A 252 8.48 -8.25 -6.14
C LYS A 252 7.50 -7.78 -7.20
N ASN A 253 7.19 -8.64 -8.15
CA ASN A 253 6.13 -8.39 -9.14
C ASN A 253 5.51 -9.74 -9.55
N ARG A 254 4.25 -9.97 -9.16
CA ARG A 254 3.52 -11.19 -9.55
C ARG A 254 3.12 -11.20 -11.02
N PHE A 255 3.17 -10.04 -11.67
CA PHE A 255 2.62 -9.82 -13.01
C PHE A 255 3.72 -9.54 -14.06
N GLY A 256 4.99 -9.52 -13.65
CA GLY A 256 6.10 -9.19 -14.54
C GLY A 256 7.48 -9.45 -13.96
N SER A 257 8.50 -9.07 -14.73
CA SER A 257 9.89 -9.18 -14.32
C SER A 257 10.22 -8.20 -13.18
N THR A 258 11.18 -8.56 -12.34
CA THR A 258 11.78 -7.68 -11.32
C THR A 258 13.14 -7.11 -11.75
N ASN A 259 13.55 -7.34 -12.99
CA ASN A 259 14.87 -6.92 -13.49
C ASN A 259 14.89 -5.49 -14.04
N GLU A 260 13.70 -4.87 -14.19
CA GLU A 260 13.59 -3.53 -14.73
C GLU A 260 13.86 -2.47 -13.65
N ILE A 261 14.57 -1.41 -14.06
CA ILE A 261 14.84 -0.24 -13.21
C ILE A 261 14.33 1.00 -13.94
N GLY A 262 13.32 1.66 -13.35
CA GLY A 262 12.82 2.95 -13.81
C GLY A 262 13.74 4.08 -13.35
N VAL A 263 13.98 5.05 -14.21
CA VAL A 263 14.80 6.22 -13.90
C VAL A 263 13.96 7.47 -14.08
N PHE A 264 13.88 8.28 -13.03
CA PHE A 264 13.17 9.55 -13.03
C PHE A 264 14.12 10.68 -12.68
N GLU A 265 13.84 11.86 -13.18
CA GLU A 265 14.45 13.08 -12.72
C GLU A 265 13.44 13.90 -11.90
N MET A 266 13.88 14.37 -10.73
CA MET A 266 13.06 15.23 -9.85
C MET A 266 13.25 16.68 -10.28
N MET A 267 12.20 17.25 -10.84
CA MET A 267 12.13 18.64 -11.29
C MET A 267 11.22 19.46 -10.35
N GLU A 268 11.14 20.76 -10.55
CA GLU A 268 10.16 21.61 -9.85
C GLU A 268 8.71 21.23 -10.18
N SER A 269 8.49 20.78 -11.43
CA SER A 269 7.21 20.26 -11.94
C SER A 269 6.84 18.88 -11.41
N GLY A 270 7.75 18.20 -10.71
CA GLY A 270 7.59 16.83 -10.21
C GLY A 270 8.60 15.85 -10.82
N LEU A 271 8.20 14.59 -10.94
CA LEU A 271 9.02 13.52 -11.52
C LEU A 271 8.81 13.47 -13.03
N GLU A 272 9.90 13.36 -13.77
CA GLU A 272 9.90 13.17 -15.22
C GLU A 272 10.65 11.89 -15.60
N ASP A 273 10.12 11.19 -16.60
CA ASP A 273 10.78 9.99 -17.14
C ASP A 273 12.11 10.36 -17.80
N VAL A 274 13.19 9.73 -17.37
CA VAL A 274 14.47 9.88 -18.07
C VAL A 274 14.46 9.00 -19.32
N ARG A 275 14.19 9.62 -20.47
CA ARG A 275 14.23 8.92 -21.76
C ARG A 275 15.65 8.45 -22.03
N ARG A 276 15.83 7.15 -22.30
CA ARG A 276 17.10 6.64 -22.85
C ARG A 276 17.38 7.40 -24.15
N LEU A 277 18.50 8.11 -24.19
CA LEU A 277 19.11 8.48 -25.48
C LEU A 277 19.56 7.17 -26.11
N VAL A 278 18.83 6.70 -27.09
CA VAL A 278 19.22 5.58 -27.95
C VAL A 278 20.32 6.03 -28.90
#